data_d12674f903587034f15dfc92a780848d
#
_entry.id   d12674f903587034f15dfc92a780848d
#
_cell.length_a   1.000
_cell.length_b   1.000
_cell.length_c   1.000
_cell.angle_alpha   90.00
_cell.angle_beta   90.00
_cell.angle_gamma   90.00
#
_symmetry.space_group_name_H-M   'P 1'
#
loop_
_entity.id
_entity.type
_entity.pdbx_description
1 polymer ?
#
loop_
_entity_poly.entity_id
_entity_poly.type
_entity_poly.pdbx_seq_one_letter_code
_entity_poly.pdbx_strand_id
1 'polypeptide(L)'
;MNYKEKYRQWLAFADPDTKAELESLTDEKEIEDRFYKDLAFGTGGLRGIMGAGSNRMNRYTVGKATLGLANYLKSTGKADLKVAIAYDSRNNSADFAKTAAGIFANCGLQVYLYDRLVPVPVLSFTTRYLHCDAGVMITASHNPKEYNGYKVYDARGCQLCTADAAAALDYINAVDDYNAIPFCNDHANIHPVGDRELDAFIAAVEQQSLYTQPSDLKIVYTPLHGTGNVPVRRVLRNMHVSVVKSQELPDGNFSTVRSPNPEEKDALTLAIAQAKAEGADLVLGTDPDCDRVGIAVRDGDDYVLLTGNQTGALLVQFVLTMKKAQLNEKSTLVKTIVTSDLGANIGRSFGLQIEETLTGFKYIGDKINTYEQTGDKEFVIGYEESYGYLVGTHARDKDAVVSAMLICQMAAWYKNQGKTLVDALDAVYEKYGYYLDALDSFVLKGKDGAEKIEALMQTFRAGGDQMFAGVEQVQDFAKGIGDLPKENVLKFLFTDGSWLAVRPSGTEPKIKVYYSIVDPDKAAAHSRLAALQAQIKEMIGE
;
A
#
# COMPACT_ATOMS: atom_id res chain seq x y z
N MET A 1 23.70 19.44 15.32
CA MET A 1 24.81 19.24 14.35
C MET A 1 24.32 19.73 13.00
N ASN A 2 25.09 20.59 12.31
CA ASN A 2 24.73 21.05 10.97
C ASN A 2 25.10 19.97 9.92
N TYR A 3 24.60 20.13 8.67
CA TYR A 3 24.80 19.13 7.63
C TYR A 3 26.27 18.89 7.26
N LYS A 4 27.14 19.92 7.31
CA LYS A 4 28.59 19.79 7.04
C LYS A 4 29.31 18.98 8.11
N GLU A 5 28.89 19.13 9.36
CA GLU A 5 29.45 18.34 10.47
C GLU A 5 29.04 16.88 10.33
N LYS A 6 27.77 16.59 10.02
CA LYS A 6 27.30 15.23 9.73
C LYS A 6 28.04 14.60 8.54
N TYR A 7 28.20 15.33 7.44
CA TYR A 7 28.96 14.87 6.27
C TYR A 7 30.39 14.47 6.63
N ARG A 8 31.13 15.33 7.38
CA ARG A 8 32.49 15.02 7.84
C ARG A 8 32.54 13.80 8.76
N GLN A 9 31.55 13.67 9.64
CA GLN A 9 31.44 12.52 10.53
C GLN A 9 31.26 11.23 9.71
N TRP A 10 30.41 11.25 8.68
CA TRP A 10 30.22 10.10 7.80
C TRP A 10 31.49 9.73 7.02
N LEU A 11 32.24 10.70 6.53
CA LEU A 11 33.55 10.46 5.91
C LEU A 11 34.55 9.81 6.87
N ALA A 12 34.41 10.00 8.17
CA ALA A 12 35.32 9.40 9.16
C ALA A 12 35.01 7.92 9.41
N PHE A 13 33.73 7.54 9.58
CA PHE A 13 33.38 6.17 10.03
C PHE A 13 32.91 5.24 8.92
N ALA A 14 32.36 5.74 7.81
CA ALA A 14 31.73 4.91 6.79
C ALA A 14 32.73 3.94 6.12
N ASP A 15 32.22 2.87 5.55
CA ASP A 15 32.99 1.91 4.75
C ASP A 15 33.58 2.55 3.48
N PRO A 16 34.56 1.89 2.82
CA PRO A 16 35.24 2.49 1.67
C PRO A 16 34.32 2.88 0.51
N ASP A 17 33.30 2.07 0.21
CA ASP A 17 32.38 2.32 -0.92
C ASP A 17 31.50 3.53 -0.62
N THR A 18 30.96 3.60 0.59
CA THR A 18 30.18 4.76 1.06
C THR A 18 31.02 6.04 1.08
N LYS A 19 32.28 5.96 1.50
CA LYS A 19 33.23 7.09 1.46
C LYS A 19 33.49 7.56 0.04
N ALA A 20 33.76 6.65 -0.86
CA ALA A 20 34.02 6.96 -2.27
C ALA A 20 32.80 7.66 -2.92
N GLU A 21 31.57 7.21 -2.61
CA GLU A 21 30.36 7.90 -3.05
C GLU A 21 30.29 9.32 -2.50
N LEU A 22 30.51 9.50 -1.18
CA LEU A 22 30.48 10.82 -0.55
C LEU A 22 31.54 11.77 -1.10
N GLU A 23 32.76 11.29 -1.30
CA GLU A 23 33.88 12.08 -1.84
C GLU A 23 33.64 12.50 -3.30
N SER A 24 32.82 11.75 -4.04
CA SER A 24 32.45 12.09 -5.42
C SER A 24 31.44 13.24 -5.51
N LEU A 25 30.79 13.64 -4.41
CA LEU A 25 29.80 14.70 -4.38
C LEU A 25 30.48 16.08 -4.52
N THR A 26 30.12 16.79 -5.56
CA THR A 26 30.63 18.16 -5.84
C THR A 26 29.59 19.25 -5.65
N ASP A 27 28.29 18.89 -5.66
CA ASP A 27 27.20 19.84 -5.46
C ASP A 27 26.88 19.98 -3.96
N GLU A 28 27.09 21.20 -3.45
CA GLU A 28 26.81 21.56 -2.06
C GLU A 28 25.32 21.33 -1.68
N LYS A 29 24.39 21.56 -2.61
CA LYS A 29 22.96 21.34 -2.39
C LYS A 29 22.63 19.86 -2.23
N GLU A 30 23.28 19.00 -3.01
CA GLU A 30 23.15 17.55 -2.88
C GLU A 30 23.71 17.06 -1.54
N ILE A 31 24.84 17.60 -1.10
CA ILE A 31 25.41 17.30 0.22
C ILE A 31 24.44 17.75 1.32
N GLU A 32 23.91 18.96 1.22
CA GLU A 32 22.92 19.46 2.17
C GLU A 32 21.68 18.55 2.22
N ASP A 33 21.11 18.19 1.08
CA ASP A 33 19.92 17.32 0.99
C ASP A 33 20.13 15.94 1.62
N ARG A 34 21.35 15.40 1.52
CA ARG A 34 21.72 14.12 2.13
C ARG A 34 21.89 14.15 3.64
N PHE A 35 22.12 15.35 4.24
CA PHE A 35 22.53 15.47 5.65
C PHE A 35 21.74 16.49 6.48
N TYR A 36 20.83 17.30 5.89
CA TYR A 36 20.11 18.36 6.65
C TYR A 36 19.19 17.78 7.74
N LYS A 37 18.75 16.56 7.58
CA LYS A 37 17.98 15.79 8.56
C LYS A 37 18.35 14.31 8.51
N ASP A 38 17.85 13.52 9.44
CA ASP A 38 17.87 12.06 9.35
C ASP A 38 16.63 11.58 8.59
N LEU A 39 16.76 10.44 7.91
CA LEU A 39 15.63 9.80 7.25
C LEU A 39 14.57 9.45 8.30
N ALA A 40 13.39 10.03 8.15
CA ALA A 40 12.33 9.86 9.13
C ALA A 40 11.76 8.44 9.10
N PHE A 41 11.69 7.82 10.28
CA PHE A 41 10.86 6.64 10.48
C PHE A 41 9.40 7.13 10.61
N GLY A 42 8.63 6.99 9.52
CA GLY A 42 7.22 7.37 9.50
C GLY A 42 6.35 6.40 10.31
N THR A 43 5.04 6.50 10.13
CA THR A 43 4.04 5.72 10.89
C THR A 43 4.06 4.20 10.64
N GLY A 44 5.14 3.64 10.18
CA GLY A 44 5.28 2.18 9.95
C GLY A 44 6.56 1.78 9.24
N GLY A 45 7.54 2.67 9.13
CA GLY A 45 8.83 2.35 8.52
C GLY A 45 9.57 3.53 7.91
N LEU A 46 10.70 3.22 7.28
CA LEU A 46 11.51 4.16 6.51
C LEU A 46 11.12 4.09 5.02
N ARG A 47 11.23 5.21 4.32
CA ARG A 47 11.21 5.27 2.85
C ARG A 47 12.04 6.45 2.37
N GLY A 48 12.93 6.23 1.42
CA GLY A 48 13.76 7.29 0.89
C GLY A 48 14.53 6.88 -0.36
N ILE A 49 15.18 7.86 -0.97
CA ILE A 49 16.13 7.65 -2.06
C ILE A 49 17.34 6.89 -1.52
N MET A 50 17.85 5.92 -2.29
CA MET A 50 19.05 5.17 -1.96
C MET A 50 20.29 6.04 -2.14
N GLY A 51 21.32 5.80 -1.33
CA GLY A 51 22.62 6.45 -1.40
C GLY A 51 23.26 6.73 -0.03
N ALA A 52 24.46 7.24 -0.04
CA ALA A 52 25.18 7.62 1.17
C ALA A 52 24.58 8.89 1.81
N GLY A 53 24.45 8.89 3.13
CA GLY A 53 23.93 10.04 3.91
C GLY A 53 22.83 9.65 4.91
N SER A 54 22.66 10.51 5.92
CA SER A 54 21.68 10.25 6.99
C SER A 54 20.21 10.39 6.53
N ASN A 55 19.96 11.15 5.44
CA ASN A 55 18.65 11.32 4.81
C ASN A 55 18.49 10.43 3.55
N ARG A 56 19.13 9.28 3.53
CA ARG A 56 19.10 8.30 2.43
C ARG A 56 18.88 6.89 2.96
N MET A 57 18.33 6.01 2.10
CA MET A 57 18.28 4.57 2.37
C MET A 57 19.65 3.95 2.06
N ASN A 58 20.29 3.40 3.07
CA ASN A 58 21.56 2.71 2.99
C ASN A 58 21.73 1.74 4.16
N ARG A 59 22.84 0.96 4.18
CA ARG A 59 23.08 -0.01 5.25
C ARG A 59 23.11 0.59 6.65
N TYR A 60 23.52 1.85 6.81
CA TYR A 60 23.61 2.51 8.12
C TYR A 60 22.24 2.94 8.63
N THR A 61 21.40 3.53 7.77
CA THR A 61 20.04 3.93 8.14
C THR A 61 19.13 2.71 8.37
N VAL A 62 19.28 1.64 7.57
CA VAL A 62 18.68 0.33 7.82
C VAL A 62 19.19 -0.26 9.13
N GLY A 63 20.51 -0.19 9.37
CA GLY A 63 21.13 -0.68 10.59
C GLY A 63 20.64 0.04 11.85
N LYS A 64 20.56 1.37 11.80
CA LYS A 64 20.00 2.20 12.88
C LYS A 64 18.55 1.79 13.21
N ALA A 65 17.70 1.68 12.19
CA ALA A 65 16.32 1.26 12.37
C ALA A 65 16.21 -0.15 12.95
N THR A 66 17.04 -1.09 12.47
CA THR A 66 17.05 -2.48 12.93
C THR A 66 17.53 -2.61 14.37
N LEU A 67 18.61 -1.92 14.75
CA LEU A 67 19.12 -1.94 16.12
C LEU A 67 18.09 -1.32 17.09
N GLY A 68 17.47 -0.19 16.71
CA GLY A 68 16.43 0.43 17.51
C GLY A 68 15.22 -0.49 17.68
N LEU A 69 14.75 -1.12 16.60
CA LEU A 69 13.66 -2.10 16.65
C LEU A 69 14.02 -3.33 17.52
N ALA A 70 15.25 -3.84 17.42
CA ALA A 70 15.72 -4.93 18.29
C ALA A 70 15.67 -4.54 19.76
N ASN A 71 16.10 -3.31 20.11
CA ASN A 71 16.07 -2.78 21.46
C ASN A 71 14.61 -2.61 21.96
N TYR A 72 13.71 -2.11 21.11
CA TYR A 72 12.28 -2.03 21.41
C TYR A 72 11.70 -3.41 21.73
N LEU A 73 11.93 -4.41 20.86
CA LEU A 73 11.44 -5.77 21.10
C LEU A 73 11.98 -6.36 22.40
N LYS A 74 13.26 -6.17 22.71
CA LYS A 74 13.85 -6.61 23.98
C LYS A 74 13.25 -5.92 25.21
N SER A 75 12.81 -4.66 25.07
CA SER A 75 12.20 -3.93 26.18
C SER A 75 10.86 -4.52 26.63
N THR A 76 10.21 -5.36 25.79
CA THR A 76 9.01 -6.09 26.17
C THR A 76 9.24 -7.17 27.22
N GLY A 77 10.49 -7.54 27.50
CA GLY A 77 10.88 -8.57 28.46
C GLY A 77 10.57 -10.01 28.01
N LYS A 78 10.11 -10.21 26.77
CA LYS A 78 9.85 -11.54 26.21
C LYS A 78 11.16 -12.25 25.90
N ALA A 79 11.24 -13.53 26.27
CA ALA A 79 12.35 -14.41 25.87
C ALA A 79 12.12 -14.94 24.44
N ASP A 80 13.19 -15.42 23.81
CA ASP A 80 13.16 -16.10 22.50
C ASP A 80 12.44 -15.30 21.39
N LEU A 81 12.77 -14.02 21.30
CA LEU A 81 12.22 -13.11 20.29
C LEU A 81 12.52 -13.58 18.87
N LYS A 82 11.51 -13.50 18.00
CA LYS A 82 11.55 -13.96 16.62
C LYS A 82 11.18 -12.85 15.65
N VAL A 83 11.89 -12.74 14.54
CA VAL A 83 11.61 -11.75 13.48
C VAL A 83 11.58 -12.44 12.12
N ALA A 84 10.52 -12.20 11.33
CA ALA A 84 10.46 -12.61 9.92
C ALA A 84 10.94 -11.47 9.04
N ILE A 85 11.74 -11.76 8.00
CA ILE A 85 12.26 -10.74 7.07
C ILE A 85 12.01 -11.19 5.64
N ALA A 86 11.43 -10.28 4.84
CA ALA A 86 11.22 -10.45 3.41
C ALA A 86 11.63 -9.19 2.64
N TYR A 87 11.72 -9.31 1.32
CA TYR A 87 12.16 -8.23 0.45
C TYR A 87 11.57 -8.37 -0.96
N ASP A 88 11.52 -7.25 -1.68
CA ASP A 88 11.06 -7.16 -3.06
C ASP A 88 12.22 -7.22 -4.07
N SER A 89 11.91 -6.93 -5.35
CA SER A 89 12.86 -7.00 -6.47
C SER A 89 13.77 -5.77 -6.61
N ARG A 90 13.61 -4.74 -5.78
CA ARG A 90 14.37 -3.49 -5.88
C ARG A 90 15.86 -3.71 -5.66
N ASN A 91 16.67 -2.83 -6.28
CA ASN A 91 18.09 -2.77 -6.01
C ASN A 91 18.34 -2.64 -4.50
N ASN A 92 19.34 -3.34 -3.99
CA ASN A 92 19.74 -3.40 -2.58
C ASN A 92 18.72 -4.03 -1.62
N SER A 93 17.51 -4.44 -2.05
CA SER A 93 16.52 -5.02 -1.12
C SER A 93 17.03 -6.29 -0.44
N ALA A 94 17.65 -7.20 -1.18
CA ALA A 94 18.25 -8.41 -0.62
C ALA A 94 19.40 -8.11 0.37
N ASP A 95 20.24 -7.11 0.06
CA ASP A 95 21.38 -6.74 0.90
C ASP A 95 20.93 -6.02 2.19
N PHE A 96 19.92 -5.17 2.09
CA PHE A 96 19.30 -4.55 3.27
C PHE A 96 18.59 -5.58 4.15
N ALA A 97 17.93 -6.58 3.55
CA ALA A 97 17.33 -7.69 4.30
C ALA A 97 18.37 -8.51 5.05
N LYS A 98 19.51 -8.85 4.41
CA LYS A 98 20.64 -9.54 5.06
C LYS A 98 21.26 -8.67 6.16
N THR A 99 21.43 -7.38 5.91
CA THR A 99 21.93 -6.42 6.92
C THR A 99 21.04 -6.43 8.17
N ALA A 100 19.72 -6.31 7.98
CA ALA A 100 18.77 -6.36 9.08
C ALA A 100 18.82 -7.72 9.81
N ALA A 101 18.85 -8.82 9.05
CA ALA A 101 18.94 -10.17 9.63
C ALA A 101 20.17 -10.35 10.51
N GLY A 102 21.34 -9.93 10.04
CA GLY A 102 22.59 -10.02 10.81
C GLY A 102 22.56 -9.22 12.10
N ILE A 103 21.99 -8.01 12.07
CA ILE A 103 21.88 -7.14 13.25
C ILE A 103 20.92 -7.76 14.28
N PHE A 104 19.71 -8.20 13.88
CA PHE A 104 18.78 -8.87 14.79
C PHE A 104 19.42 -10.13 15.42
N ALA A 105 20.08 -10.96 14.61
CA ALA A 105 20.73 -12.17 15.08
C ALA A 105 21.85 -11.86 16.08
N ASN A 106 22.68 -10.84 15.82
CA ASN A 106 23.72 -10.36 16.74
C ASN A 106 23.14 -9.76 18.03
N CYS A 107 21.91 -9.24 17.96
CA CYS A 107 21.16 -8.82 19.13
C CYS A 107 20.54 -10.00 19.91
N GLY A 108 20.72 -11.24 19.47
CA GLY A 108 20.23 -12.45 20.12
C GLY A 108 18.84 -12.91 19.72
N LEU A 109 18.24 -12.32 18.67
CA LEU A 109 16.92 -12.72 18.18
C LEU A 109 17.05 -13.90 17.19
N GLN A 110 15.99 -14.71 17.10
CA GLN A 110 15.84 -15.71 16.04
C GLN A 110 15.27 -15.02 14.80
N VAL A 111 15.91 -15.18 13.66
CA VAL A 111 15.57 -14.48 12.41
C VAL A 111 15.14 -15.48 11.35
N TYR A 112 13.97 -15.29 10.78
CA TYR A 112 13.44 -16.07 9.67
C TYR A 112 13.52 -15.24 8.40
N LEU A 113 14.59 -15.44 7.62
CA LEU A 113 14.88 -14.68 6.40
C LEU A 113 14.44 -15.45 5.17
N TYR A 114 13.64 -14.83 4.32
CA TYR A 114 13.29 -15.40 3.02
C TYR A 114 14.56 -15.56 2.13
N ASP A 115 14.70 -16.73 1.52
CA ASP A 115 15.80 -17.05 0.61
C ASP A 115 15.62 -16.42 -0.79
N ARG A 116 14.44 -15.84 -1.03
CA ARG A 116 14.01 -15.18 -2.28
C ARG A 116 13.08 -14.02 -2.02
N LEU A 117 12.85 -13.20 -3.06
CA LEU A 117 11.85 -12.14 -2.99
C LEU A 117 10.44 -12.73 -2.89
N VAL A 118 9.60 -12.12 -2.03
CA VAL A 118 8.20 -12.51 -1.82
C VAL A 118 7.31 -11.27 -1.59
N PRO A 119 5.99 -11.39 -1.83
CA PRO A 119 5.02 -10.31 -1.56
C PRO A 119 4.92 -9.87 -0.11
N VAL A 120 4.51 -8.61 0.10
CA VAL A 120 4.11 -8.08 1.42
C VAL A 120 3.11 -8.97 2.15
N PRO A 121 2.00 -9.43 1.54
CA PRO A 121 1.04 -10.29 2.25
C PRO A 121 1.63 -11.64 2.68
N VAL A 122 2.65 -12.15 1.97
CA VAL A 122 3.37 -13.34 2.39
C VAL A 122 4.12 -13.08 3.70
N LEU A 123 4.78 -11.92 3.85
CA LEU A 123 5.43 -11.57 5.13
C LEU A 123 4.39 -11.43 6.26
N SER A 124 3.28 -10.72 6.01
CA SER A 124 2.20 -10.58 6.99
C SER A 124 1.70 -11.94 7.48
N PHE A 125 1.44 -12.87 6.55
CA PHE A 125 1.06 -14.25 6.86
C PHE A 125 2.15 -14.99 7.63
N THR A 126 3.40 -14.96 7.15
CA THR A 126 4.52 -15.70 7.74
C THR A 126 4.86 -15.24 9.15
N THR A 127 4.76 -13.94 9.42
CA THR A 127 4.96 -13.39 10.77
C THR A 127 4.02 -14.07 11.78
N ARG A 128 2.75 -14.27 11.41
CA ARG A 128 1.75 -14.98 12.22
C ARG A 128 1.98 -16.48 12.22
N TYR A 129 2.24 -17.07 11.06
CA TYR A 129 2.39 -18.52 10.87
C TYR A 129 3.57 -19.10 11.67
N LEU A 130 4.69 -18.37 11.75
CA LEU A 130 5.86 -18.75 12.52
C LEU A 130 5.85 -18.20 13.96
N HIS A 131 4.78 -17.51 14.36
CA HIS A 131 4.68 -16.86 15.68
C HIS A 131 5.87 -15.93 15.95
N CYS A 132 6.20 -15.07 14.97
CA CYS A 132 7.22 -14.05 15.14
C CYS A 132 6.68 -12.86 15.93
N ASP A 133 7.58 -12.16 16.63
CA ASP A 133 7.25 -10.95 17.42
C ASP A 133 7.22 -9.71 16.55
N ALA A 134 7.89 -9.75 15.40
CA ALA A 134 7.86 -8.70 14.39
C ALA A 134 8.09 -9.27 12.99
N GLY A 135 7.69 -8.50 11.98
CA GLY A 135 8.04 -8.71 10.59
C GLY A 135 8.73 -7.48 10.00
N VAL A 136 9.65 -7.67 9.07
CA VAL A 136 10.31 -6.59 8.34
C VAL A 136 10.22 -6.85 6.85
N MET A 137 9.69 -5.87 6.09
CA MET A 137 9.65 -5.90 4.64
C MET A 137 10.54 -4.81 4.06
N ILE A 138 11.51 -5.20 3.25
CA ILE A 138 12.36 -4.28 2.52
C ILE A 138 11.73 -4.00 1.15
N THR A 139 11.11 -2.85 1.03
CA THR A 139 10.38 -2.42 -0.17
C THR A 139 10.05 -0.93 -0.13
N ALA A 140 9.93 -0.31 -1.30
CA ALA A 140 9.31 1.00 -1.46
C ALA A 140 8.03 0.93 -2.32
N SER A 141 7.36 -0.25 -2.36
CA SER A 141 6.12 -0.49 -3.11
C SER A 141 6.27 -0.07 -4.59
N HIS A 142 5.43 0.80 -5.10
CA HIS A 142 5.40 1.27 -6.48
C HIS A 142 6.29 2.52 -6.76
N ASN A 143 7.06 3.01 -5.80
CA ASN A 143 7.93 4.16 -6.02
C ASN A 143 8.96 3.88 -7.15
N PRO A 144 9.51 4.92 -7.81
CA PRO A 144 10.58 4.78 -8.80
C PRO A 144 11.81 4.03 -8.27
N LYS A 145 12.68 3.59 -9.18
CA LYS A 145 13.83 2.70 -8.90
C LYS A 145 14.84 3.25 -7.89
N GLU A 146 14.92 4.58 -7.76
CA GLU A 146 15.84 5.27 -6.86
C GLU A 146 15.47 5.08 -5.39
N TYR A 147 14.22 4.67 -5.10
CA TYR A 147 13.71 4.52 -3.74
C TYR A 147 13.86 3.08 -3.23
N ASN A 148 14.08 2.98 -1.91
CA ASN A 148 13.84 1.76 -1.15
C ASN A 148 13.21 2.11 0.20
N GLY A 149 12.84 1.10 0.99
CA GLY A 149 12.18 1.30 2.28
C GLY A 149 12.30 0.10 3.20
N TYR A 150 11.82 0.30 4.43
CA TYR A 150 11.87 -0.68 5.52
C TYR A 150 10.54 -0.58 6.27
N LYS A 151 9.60 -1.47 5.99
CA LYS A 151 8.29 -1.54 6.66
C LYS A 151 8.37 -2.50 7.84
N VAL A 152 7.75 -2.15 8.97
CA VAL A 152 7.72 -2.97 10.18
C VAL A 152 6.30 -3.44 10.47
N TYR A 153 6.17 -4.72 10.81
CA TYR A 153 4.94 -5.41 11.16
C TYR A 153 5.02 -5.93 12.59
N ASP A 154 3.89 -5.90 13.30
CA ASP A 154 3.77 -6.48 14.65
C ASP A 154 3.57 -8.01 14.61
N ALA A 155 3.50 -8.64 15.77
CA ALA A 155 3.28 -10.09 15.92
C ALA A 155 1.95 -10.58 15.32
N ARG A 156 1.00 -9.66 15.10
CA ARG A 156 -0.30 -9.97 14.49
C ARG A 156 -0.24 -9.91 12.96
N GLY A 157 0.93 -9.62 12.38
CA GLY A 157 1.14 -9.48 10.94
C GLY A 157 0.58 -8.19 10.37
N CYS A 158 0.27 -7.21 11.19
CA CYS A 158 -0.21 -5.89 10.80
C CYS A 158 0.95 -4.90 10.80
N GLN A 159 1.02 -3.98 9.83
CA GLN A 159 2.01 -2.92 9.86
C GLN A 159 1.81 -2.09 11.15
N LEU A 160 2.91 -1.69 11.83
CA LEU A 160 2.85 -1.03 13.13
C LEU A 160 1.83 0.12 13.16
N CYS A 161 0.92 0.06 14.13
CA CYS A 161 -0.03 1.13 14.40
C CYS A 161 0.61 2.24 15.25
N THR A 162 -0.09 3.37 15.38
CA THR A 162 0.48 4.65 15.84
C THR A 162 1.22 4.58 17.17
N ALA A 163 0.71 3.86 18.17
CA ALA A 163 1.34 3.77 19.49
C ALA A 163 2.64 2.96 19.47
N ASP A 164 2.59 1.76 18.88
CA ASP A 164 3.77 0.88 18.77
C ASP A 164 4.83 1.47 17.85
N ALA A 165 4.41 2.16 16.78
CA ALA A 165 5.31 2.88 15.89
C ALA A 165 6.03 4.03 16.60
N ALA A 166 5.34 4.79 17.46
CA ALA A 166 5.94 5.84 18.26
C ALA A 166 6.95 5.27 19.28
N ALA A 167 6.58 4.19 19.99
CA ALA A 167 7.49 3.53 20.92
C ALA A 167 8.73 2.98 20.23
N ALA A 168 8.59 2.30 19.09
CA ALA A 168 9.73 1.83 18.29
C ALA A 168 10.61 2.99 17.81
N LEU A 169 10.00 4.12 17.40
CA LEU A 169 10.70 5.31 16.95
C LEU A 169 11.61 5.91 18.05
N ASP A 170 11.16 5.92 19.30
CA ASP A 170 11.98 6.41 20.42
C ASP A 170 13.27 5.59 20.56
N TYR A 171 13.20 4.27 20.45
CA TYR A 171 14.38 3.39 20.46
C TYR A 171 15.26 3.58 19.22
N ILE A 172 14.68 3.81 18.04
CA ILE A 172 15.44 4.09 16.81
C ILE A 172 16.19 5.41 16.92
N ASN A 173 15.53 6.45 17.44
CA ASN A 173 16.14 7.77 17.63
C ASN A 173 17.24 7.77 18.71
N ALA A 174 17.17 6.86 19.68
CA ALA A 174 18.20 6.70 20.70
C ALA A 174 19.50 6.07 20.15
N VAL A 175 19.49 5.52 18.94
CA VAL A 175 20.72 5.04 18.27
C VAL A 175 21.40 6.23 17.58
N ASP A 176 22.36 6.85 18.22
CA ASP A 176 23.08 8.03 17.75
C ASP A 176 24.51 7.74 17.26
N ASP A 177 25.08 6.57 17.59
CA ASP A 177 26.39 6.10 17.13
C ASP A 177 26.26 4.95 16.12
N TYR A 178 26.55 5.22 14.85
CA TYR A 178 26.57 4.23 13.78
C TYR A 178 27.65 3.14 13.97
N ASN A 179 28.73 3.41 14.74
CA ASN A 179 29.74 2.42 15.05
C ASN A 179 29.24 1.36 16.07
N ALA A 180 28.22 1.67 16.82
CA ALA A 180 27.59 0.75 17.77
C ALA A 180 26.70 -0.30 17.07
N ILE A 181 26.40 -0.15 15.77
CA ILE A 181 25.57 -1.09 15.03
C ILE A 181 26.32 -2.41 14.83
N PRO A 182 25.80 -3.53 15.35
CA PRO A 182 26.48 -4.81 15.31
C PRO A 182 26.30 -5.52 13.95
N PHE A 183 26.90 -4.99 12.89
CA PHE A 183 26.85 -5.60 11.56
C PHE A 183 27.40 -7.02 11.56
N CYS A 184 26.64 -7.95 10.98
CA CYS A 184 27.02 -9.34 10.78
C CYS A 184 26.33 -9.86 9.52
N ASN A 185 26.97 -10.74 8.76
CA ASN A 185 26.38 -11.29 7.54
C ASN A 185 26.03 -12.79 7.68
N ASP A 186 26.61 -13.48 8.68
CA ASP A 186 26.38 -14.89 8.91
C ASP A 186 26.27 -15.16 10.42
N HIS A 187 25.17 -15.77 10.83
CA HIS A 187 24.88 -16.05 12.23
C HIS A 187 24.00 -17.29 12.36
N ALA A 188 24.26 -18.12 13.38
CA ALA A 188 23.51 -19.36 13.63
C ALA A 188 22.00 -19.13 13.91
N ASN A 189 21.62 -17.92 14.32
CA ASN A 189 20.21 -17.56 14.57
C ASN A 189 19.47 -17.11 13.30
N ILE A 190 20.10 -17.13 12.12
CA ILE A 190 19.43 -16.82 10.86
C ILE A 190 18.96 -18.13 10.21
N HIS A 191 17.65 -18.28 10.10
CA HIS A 191 16.99 -19.46 9.56
C HIS A 191 16.37 -19.11 8.20
N PRO A 192 16.74 -19.81 7.11
CA PRO A 192 16.11 -19.59 5.82
C PRO A 192 14.65 -20.07 5.84
N VAL A 193 13.76 -19.28 5.25
CA VAL A 193 12.37 -19.64 4.97
C VAL A 193 12.10 -19.52 3.48
N GLY A 194 11.15 -20.29 2.95
CA GLY A 194 10.94 -20.37 1.51
C GLY A 194 9.65 -21.08 1.09
N ASP A 195 9.79 -22.22 0.41
CA ASP A 195 8.66 -22.89 -0.24
C ASP A 195 7.56 -23.32 0.75
N ARG A 196 7.93 -23.81 1.93
CA ARG A 196 6.95 -24.28 2.92
C ARG A 196 6.00 -23.18 3.37
N GLU A 197 6.53 -22.01 3.67
CA GLU A 197 5.78 -20.85 4.13
C GLU A 197 4.97 -20.23 2.98
N LEU A 198 5.56 -20.19 1.78
CA LEU A 198 4.87 -19.74 0.57
C LEU A 198 3.72 -20.70 0.19
N ASP A 199 3.93 -22.01 0.29
CA ASP A 199 2.89 -23.01 0.03
C ASP A 199 1.73 -22.89 1.02
N ALA A 200 2.04 -22.67 2.30
CA ALA A 200 1.02 -22.44 3.33
C ALA A 200 0.21 -21.16 3.06
N PHE A 201 0.87 -20.08 2.64
CA PHE A 201 0.21 -18.85 2.22
C PHE A 201 -0.69 -19.07 1.01
N ILE A 202 -0.19 -19.72 -0.05
CA ILE A 202 -0.99 -20.03 -1.25
C ILE A 202 -2.22 -20.86 -0.89
N ALA A 203 -2.07 -21.86 -0.04
CA ALA A 203 -3.20 -22.68 0.43
C ALA A 203 -4.26 -21.83 1.17
N ALA A 204 -3.83 -20.86 1.98
CA ALA A 204 -4.73 -19.94 2.68
C ALA A 204 -5.44 -18.98 1.72
N VAL A 205 -4.76 -18.53 0.66
CA VAL A 205 -5.37 -17.73 -0.42
C VAL A 205 -6.38 -18.55 -1.20
N GLU A 206 -6.06 -19.79 -1.58
CA GLU A 206 -6.96 -20.68 -2.33
C GLU A 206 -8.25 -21.03 -1.55
N GLN A 207 -8.21 -21.03 -0.23
CA GLN A 207 -9.40 -21.15 0.61
C GLN A 207 -10.39 -19.99 0.45
N GLN A 208 -9.95 -18.84 -0.08
CA GLN A 208 -10.81 -17.71 -0.37
C GLN A 208 -11.47 -17.78 -1.76
N SER A 209 -11.22 -18.84 -2.53
CA SER A 209 -11.79 -19.05 -3.86
C SER A 209 -13.33 -19.11 -3.81
N LEU A 210 -13.98 -18.36 -4.71
CA LEU A 210 -15.44 -18.20 -4.74
C LEU A 210 -16.10 -18.74 -6.01
N TYR A 211 -15.36 -18.85 -7.11
CA TYR A 211 -15.89 -19.33 -8.39
C TYR A 211 -14.83 -20.13 -9.15
N THR A 212 -15.13 -21.40 -9.39
CA THR A 212 -14.20 -22.37 -9.99
C THR A 212 -14.73 -23.01 -11.27
N GLN A 213 -15.86 -22.52 -11.81
CA GLN A 213 -16.40 -23.06 -13.06
C GLN A 213 -15.46 -22.72 -14.23
N PRO A 214 -15.29 -23.64 -15.19
CA PRO A 214 -14.50 -23.38 -16.38
C PRO A 214 -14.98 -22.14 -17.14
N SER A 215 -14.06 -21.37 -17.67
CA SER A 215 -14.31 -20.20 -18.51
C SER A 215 -13.24 -20.11 -19.59
N ASP A 216 -13.60 -19.55 -20.74
CA ASP A 216 -12.68 -19.20 -21.81
C ASP A 216 -12.03 -17.81 -21.63
N LEU A 217 -12.12 -17.24 -20.43
CA LEU A 217 -11.52 -15.97 -20.07
C LEU A 217 -10.01 -15.98 -20.34
N LYS A 218 -9.56 -15.04 -21.18
CA LYS A 218 -8.14 -14.84 -21.50
C LYS A 218 -7.60 -13.65 -20.71
N ILE A 219 -6.49 -13.86 -20.03
CA ILE A 219 -5.88 -12.89 -19.13
C ILE A 219 -4.44 -12.62 -19.58
N VAL A 220 -4.07 -11.34 -19.64
CA VAL A 220 -2.67 -10.93 -19.73
C VAL A 220 -2.24 -10.39 -18.37
N TYR A 221 -1.18 -10.95 -17.81
CA TYR A 221 -0.65 -10.57 -16.51
C TYR A 221 0.74 -9.94 -16.62
N THR A 222 0.96 -8.85 -15.90
CA THR A 222 2.29 -8.30 -15.66
C THR A 222 2.58 -8.18 -14.17
N PRO A 223 3.67 -8.80 -13.67
CA PRO A 223 4.16 -8.59 -12.31
C PRO A 223 4.95 -7.27 -12.16
N LEU A 224 5.10 -6.46 -13.20
CA LEU A 224 5.91 -5.23 -13.21
C LEU A 224 7.30 -5.45 -12.58
N HIS A 225 7.97 -6.53 -12.98
CA HIS A 225 9.28 -6.97 -12.45
C HIS A 225 9.28 -7.33 -10.96
N GLY A 226 8.11 -7.49 -10.34
CA GLY A 226 7.94 -7.64 -8.90
C GLY A 226 7.78 -9.07 -8.40
N THR A 227 7.40 -9.16 -7.14
CA THR A 227 7.27 -10.40 -6.37
C THR A 227 6.04 -11.24 -6.74
N GLY A 228 5.07 -10.66 -7.46
CA GLY A 228 3.81 -11.30 -7.80
C GLY A 228 3.93 -12.43 -8.82
N ASN A 229 5.01 -12.49 -9.62
CA ASN A 229 5.16 -13.45 -10.73
C ASN A 229 4.84 -14.90 -10.33
N VAL A 230 5.46 -15.39 -9.25
CA VAL A 230 5.26 -16.78 -8.81
C VAL A 230 3.91 -16.97 -8.13
N PRO A 231 3.56 -16.25 -7.04
CA PRO A 231 2.34 -16.53 -6.28
C PRO A 231 1.05 -16.25 -7.07
N VAL A 232 0.97 -15.17 -7.85
CA VAL A 232 -0.23 -14.88 -8.66
C VAL A 232 -0.45 -15.94 -9.73
N ARG A 233 0.60 -16.37 -10.43
CA ARG A 233 0.47 -17.45 -11.42
C ARG A 233 0.10 -18.79 -10.80
N ARG A 234 0.52 -19.04 -9.57
CA ARG A 234 0.14 -20.26 -8.84
C ARG A 234 -1.35 -20.30 -8.54
N VAL A 235 -1.93 -19.22 -8.06
CA VAL A 235 -3.37 -19.17 -7.76
C VAL A 235 -4.23 -19.10 -9.04
N LEU A 236 -3.66 -18.66 -10.16
CA LEU A 236 -4.32 -18.61 -11.48
C LEU A 236 -4.00 -19.83 -12.38
N ARG A 237 -3.36 -20.89 -11.87
CA ARG A 237 -2.86 -22.02 -12.66
C ARG A 237 -3.91 -22.74 -13.51
N ASN A 238 -5.18 -22.64 -13.16
CA ASN A 238 -6.31 -23.25 -13.86
C ASN A 238 -7.01 -22.27 -14.83
N MET A 239 -6.43 -21.09 -15.08
CA MET A 239 -6.95 -20.08 -15.99
C MET A 239 -6.01 -19.86 -17.19
N HIS A 240 -6.53 -19.28 -18.26
CA HIS A 240 -5.72 -18.94 -19.46
C HIS A 240 -4.98 -17.61 -19.24
N VAL A 241 -3.78 -17.70 -18.67
CA VAL A 241 -2.94 -16.53 -18.34
C VAL A 241 -1.71 -16.51 -19.24
N SER A 242 -1.51 -15.43 -19.99
CA SER A 242 -0.25 -15.10 -20.64
C SER A 242 0.46 -13.98 -19.85
N VAL A 243 1.78 -14.06 -19.77
CA VAL A 243 2.59 -13.12 -19.00
C VAL A 243 3.39 -12.22 -19.94
N VAL A 244 3.48 -10.93 -19.60
CA VAL A 244 4.33 -9.97 -20.32
C VAL A 244 5.80 -10.34 -20.10
N LYS A 245 6.41 -10.99 -21.10
CA LYS A 245 7.76 -11.58 -20.99
C LYS A 245 8.85 -10.59 -20.61
N SER A 246 8.77 -9.36 -21.13
CA SER A 246 9.74 -8.30 -20.80
C SER A 246 9.62 -7.77 -19.36
N GLN A 247 8.53 -8.08 -18.66
CA GLN A 247 8.25 -7.66 -17.28
C GLN A 247 8.14 -8.82 -16.29
N GLU A 248 8.34 -10.07 -16.75
CA GLU A 248 8.14 -11.29 -15.98
C GLU A 248 9.20 -11.45 -14.88
N LEU A 249 10.47 -11.24 -15.22
CA LEU A 249 11.58 -11.46 -14.31
C LEU A 249 11.85 -10.23 -13.42
N PRO A 250 12.34 -10.45 -12.20
CA PRO A 250 12.77 -9.36 -11.32
C PRO A 250 13.80 -8.45 -11.98
N ASP A 251 13.57 -7.14 -11.91
CA ASP A 251 14.49 -6.11 -12.35
C ASP A 251 14.38 -4.89 -11.45
N GLY A 252 15.39 -4.66 -10.59
CA GLY A 252 15.41 -3.54 -9.67
C GLY A 252 15.52 -2.17 -10.34
N ASN A 253 15.86 -2.11 -11.64
CA ASN A 253 15.86 -0.88 -12.43
C ASN A 253 14.50 -0.58 -13.06
N PHE A 254 13.54 -1.51 -13.01
CA PHE A 254 12.24 -1.37 -13.67
C PHE A 254 12.35 -0.87 -15.11
N SER A 255 13.26 -1.48 -15.91
CA SER A 255 13.76 -0.95 -17.17
C SER A 255 12.67 -0.72 -18.24
N THR A 256 11.48 -1.30 -18.08
CA THR A 256 10.36 -1.17 -19.02
C THR A 256 9.32 -0.13 -18.63
N VAL A 257 9.43 0.46 -17.43
CA VAL A 257 8.45 1.43 -16.89
C VAL A 257 9.16 2.53 -16.10
N ARG A 258 8.61 3.73 -16.11
CA ARG A 258 9.11 4.83 -15.28
C ARG A 258 8.81 4.61 -13.80
N SER A 259 7.60 4.13 -13.52
CA SER A 259 7.10 3.80 -12.19
C SER A 259 6.37 2.46 -12.28
N PRO A 260 6.70 1.46 -11.44
CA PRO A 260 6.02 0.16 -11.47
C PRO A 260 4.68 0.22 -10.69
N ASN A 261 3.84 1.21 -11.03
CA ASN A 261 2.57 1.49 -10.37
C ASN A 261 1.39 1.03 -11.24
N PRO A 262 0.67 -0.05 -10.87
CA PRO A 262 -0.46 -0.56 -11.66
C PRO A 262 -1.69 0.38 -11.69
N GLU A 263 -1.68 1.47 -10.94
CA GLU A 263 -2.66 2.56 -11.03
C GLU A 263 -2.45 3.43 -12.27
N GLU A 264 -1.20 3.44 -12.80
CA GLU A 264 -0.82 4.30 -13.93
C GLU A 264 -0.99 3.55 -15.25
N LYS A 265 -1.62 4.20 -16.24
CA LYS A 265 -1.81 3.63 -17.59
C LYS A 265 -0.48 3.26 -18.23
N ASP A 266 0.56 4.07 -18.02
CA ASP A 266 1.89 3.85 -18.59
C ASP A 266 2.49 2.51 -18.14
N ALA A 267 2.27 2.11 -16.89
CA ALA A 267 2.76 0.83 -16.36
C ALA A 267 2.12 -0.38 -17.05
N LEU A 268 0.86 -0.26 -17.50
CA LEU A 268 0.12 -1.35 -18.15
C LEU A 268 0.21 -1.31 -19.69
N THR A 269 0.94 -0.37 -20.28
CA THR A 269 1.01 -0.18 -21.74
C THR A 269 1.42 -1.45 -22.49
N LEU A 270 2.47 -2.15 -22.04
CA LEU A 270 2.94 -3.39 -22.68
C LEU A 270 1.92 -4.53 -22.52
N ALA A 271 1.29 -4.62 -21.37
CA ALA A 271 0.26 -5.63 -21.10
C ALA A 271 -1.00 -5.39 -21.96
N ILE A 272 -1.43 -4.13 -22.11
CA ILE A 272 -2.55 -3.77 -22.98
C ILE A 272 -2.22 -4.04 -24.45
N ALA A 273 -1.00 -3.73 -24.90
CA ALA A 273 -0.57 -4.03 -26.28
C ALA A 273 -0.59 -5.53 -26.56
N GLN A 274 -0.08 -6.34 -25.63
CA GLN A 274 -0.15 -7.81 -25.73
C GLN A 274 -1.60 -8.31 -25.70
N ALA A 275 -2.44 -7.78 -24.82
CA ALA A 275 -3.84 -8.14 -24.71
C ALA A 275 -4.61 -7.86 -26.03
N LYS A 276 -4.34 -6.72 -26.68
CA LYS A 276 -4.90 -6.40 -28.00
C LYS A 276 -4.48 -7.44 -29.05
N ALA A 277 -3.19 -7.82 -29.06
CA ALA A 277 -2.67 -8.79 -30.04
C ALA A 277 -3.24 -10.21 -29.83
N GLU A 278 -3.49 -10.60 -28.57
CA GLU A 278 -4.00 -11.93 -28.19
C GLU A 278 -5.54 -12.00 -28.13
N GLY A 279 -6.22 -10.85 -28.20
CA GLY A 279 -7.67 -10.74 -27.98
C GLY A 279 -8.07 -11.16 -26.57
N ALA A 280 -7.28 -10.73 -25.57
CA ALA A 280 -7.56 -11.04 -24.15
C ALA A 280 -8.74 -10.21 -23.62
N ASP A 281 -9.40 -10.71 -22.59
CA ASP A 281 -10.56 -10.07 -21.97
C ASP A 281 -10.15 -9.13 -20.83
N LEU A 282 -9.04 -9.48 -20.17
CA LEU A 282 -8.58 -8.82 -18.94
C LEU A 282 -7.07 -8.65 -18.95
N VAL A 283 -6.61 -7.48 -18.57
CA VAL A 283 -5.23 -7.18 -18.19
C VAL A 283 -5.16 -7.05 -16.68
N LEU A 284 -4.13 -7.66 -16.09
CA LEU A 284 -3.86 -7.64 -14.66
C LEU A 284 -2.42 -7.20 -14.43
N GLY A 285 -2.20 -6.21 -13.55
CA GLY A 285 -0.86 -5.77 -13.15
C GLY A 285 -0.73 -5.67 -11.63
N THR A 286 0.40 -6.14 -11.08
CA THR A 286 0.71 -6.00 -9.65
C THR A 286 1.96 -5.16 -9.45
N ASP A 287 2.02 -4.38 -8.37
CA ASP A 287 3.21 -3.61 -8.01
C ASP A 287 4.35 -4.50 -7.46
N PRO A 288 5.58 -3.98 -7.30
CA PRO A 288 6.74 -4.80 -6.97
C PRO A 288 6.62 -5.63 -5.70
N ASP A 289 5.98 -5.13 -4.65
CA ASP A 289 5.76 -5.86 -3.40
C ASP A 289 4.38 -6.55 -3.36
N CYS A 290 3.66 -6.54 -4.48
CA CYS A 290 2.44 -7.30 -4.76
C CYS A 290 1.38 -7.12 -3.66
N ASP A 291 1.21 -5.88 -3.20
CA ASP A 291 0.13 -5.50 -2.30
C ASP A 291 -1.01 -4.75 -3.03
N ARG A 292 -0.77 -4.28 -4.28
CA ARG A 292 -1.76 -3.62 -5.15
C ARG A 292 -1.94 -4.37 -6.46
N VAL A 293 -3.18 -4.30 -6.99
CA VAL A 293 -3.52 -4.85 -8.30
C VAL A 293 -4.36 -3.88 -9.09
N GLY A 294 -3.89 -3.51 -10.29
CA GLY A 294 -4.63 -2.72 -11.26
C GLY A 294 -5.11 -3.58 -12.42
N ILE A 295 -6.22 -3.21 -13.03
CA ILE A 295 -6.82 -3.93 -14.14
C ILE A 295 -7.20 -3.03 -15.30
N ALA A 296 -7.08 -3.57 -16.52
CA ALA A 296 -7.73 -3.01 -17.68
C ALA A 296 -8.64 -4.07 -18.31
N VAL A 297 -9.85 -3.68 -18.63
CA VAL A 297 -10.92 -4.55 -19.13
C VAL A 297 -11.18 -4.23 -20.58
N ARG A 298 -11.37 -5.26 -21.40
CA ARG A 298 -11.72 -5.07 -22.81
C ARG A 298 -13.09 -4.41 -22.94
N ASP A 299 -13.13 -3.33 -23.73
CA ASP A 299 -14.32 -2.62 -24.13
C ASP A 299 -14.30 -2.39 -25.65
N GLY A 300 -15.04 -3.22 -26.41
CA GLY A 300 -14.94 -3.27 -27.86
C GLY A 300 -13.55 -3.66 -28.33
N ASP A 301 -12.88 -2.76 -29.06
CA ASP A 301 -11.53 -2.93 -29.60
C ASP A 301 -10.44 -2.30 -28.70
N ASP A 302 -10.81 -1.66 -27.60
CA ASP A 302 -9.90 -0.99 -26.68
C ASP A 302 -9.96 -1.59 -25.27
N TYR A 303 -9.21 -1.00 -24.34
CA TYR A 303 -9.16 -1.40 -22.94
C TYR A 303 -9.37 -0.19 -22.02
N VAL A 304 -10.27 -0.34 -21.07
CA VAL A 304 -10.59 0.67 -20.05
C VAL A 304 -9.91 0.26 -18.74
N LEU A 305 -9.11 1.16 -18.18
CA LEU A 305 -8.57 1.01 -16.83
C LEU A 305 -9.69 1.28 -15.83
N LEU A 306 -9.95 0.34 -14.93
CA LEU A 306 -10.84 0.56 -13.81
C LEU A 306 -10.04 1.16 -12.64
N THR A 307 -10.64 2.16 -12.00
CA THR A 307 -10.04 2.75 -10.79
C THR A 307 -10.09 1.77 -9.62
N GLY A 308 -9.31 2.03 -8.57
CA GLY A 308 -9.33 1.23 -7.34
C GLY A 308 -10.72 1.17 -6.71
N ASN A 309 -11.46 2.28 -6.73
CA ASN A 309 -12.83 2.33 -6.24
C ASN A 309 -13.80 1.50 -7.10
N GLN A 310 -13.70 1.57 -8.42
CA GLN A 310 -14.53 0.78 -9.34
C GLN A 310 -14.28 -0.72 -9.19
N THR A 311 -13.01 -1.11 -9.17
CA THR A 311 -12.60 -2.52 -8.96
C THR A 311 -13.05 -3.01 -7.58
N GLY A 312 -12.89 -2.17 -6.54
CA GLY A 312 -13.33 -2.48 -5.17
C GLY A 312 -14.83 -2.68 -5.07
N ALA A 313 -15.63 -1.80 -5.70
CA ALA A 313 -17.09 -1.94 -5.74
C ALA A 313 -17.54 -3.23 -6.45
N LEU A 314 -16.92 -3.56 -7.59
CA LEU A 314 -17.17 -4.81 -8.29
C LEU A 314 -16.80 -6.04 -7.46
N LEU A 315 -15.64 -6.01 -6.79
CA LEU A 315 -15.23 -7.08 -5.87
C LEU A 315 -16.21 -7.23 -4.71
N VAL A 316 -16.65 -6.13 -4.09
CA VAL A 316 -17.67 -6.15 -3.03
C VAL A 316 -18.94 -6.81 -3.57
N GLN A 317 -19.46 -6.37 -4.73
CA GLN A 317 -20.67 -6.96 -5.34
C GLN A 317 -20.51 -8.45 -5.59
N PHE A 318 -19.38 -8.88 -6.15
CA PHE A 318 -19.09 -10.29 -6.44
C PHE A 318 -18.96 -11.12 -5.17
N VAL A 319 -18.12 -10.71 -4.22
CA VAL A 319 -17.86 -11.43 -2.96
C VAL A 319 -19.15 -11.61 -2.18
N LEU A 320 -19.95 -10.55 -2.04
CA LEU A 320 -21.21 -10.63 -1.30
C LEU A 320 -22.27 -11.45 -2.02
N THR A 321 -22.28 -11.46 -3.34
CA THR A 321 -23.15 -12.33 -4.13
C THR A 321 -22.80 -13.81 -3.89
N MET A 322 -21.52 -14.16 -3.97
CA MET A 322 -21.07 -15.54 -3.78
C MET A 322 -21.20 -16.03 -2.33
N LYS A 323 -20.97 -15.16 -1.36
CA LYS A 323 -21.07 -15.48 0.07
C LYS A 323 -22.46 -15.24 0.68
N LYS A 324 -23.48 -14.91 -0.12
CA LYS A 324 -24.81 -14.48 0.37
C LYS A 324 -25.40 -15.37 1.46
N ALA A 325 -25.27 -16.69 1.32
CA ALA A 325 -25.80 -17.65 2.30
C ALA A 325 -24.99 -17.72 3.61
N GLN A 326 -23.81 -17.14 3.65
CA GLN A 326 -22.90 -17.14 4.80
C GLN A 326 -22.94 -15.80 5.56
N LEU A 327 -23.52 -14.74 4.96
CA LEU A 327 -23.58 -13.42 5.57
C LEU A 327 -24.56 -13.43 6.77
N ASN A 328 -24.19 -12.71 7.80
CA ASN A 328 -24.96 -12.55 9.03
C ASN A 328 -24.83 -11.11 9.57
N GLU A 329 -25.44 -10.82 10.70
CA GLU A 329 -25.48 -9.49 11.33
C GLU A 329 -24.10 -8.94 11.76
N LYS A 330 -23.09 -9.82 11.91
CA LYS A 330 -21.70 -9.43 12.24
C LYS A 330 -20.86 -9.17 11.00
N SER A 331 -21.33 -9.59 9.82
CA SER A 331 -20.61 -9.44 8.57
C SER A 331 -20.28 -7.97 8.30
N THR A 332 -19.00 -7.67 8.14
CA THR A 332 -18.49 -6.28 8.10
C THR A 332 -17.62 -6.06 6.88
N LEU A 333 -17.88 -4.95 6.18
CA LEU A 333 -17.00 -4.35 5.18
C LEU A 333 -16.23 -3.21 5.82
N VAL A 334 -14.92 -3.16 5.60
CA VAL A 334 -14.05 -2.10 6.12
C VAL A 334 -13.46 -1.30 4.95
N LYS A 335 -13.58 0.04 4.99
CA LYS A 335 -12.98 0.95 4.00
C LYS A 335 -12.32 2.14 4.67
N THR A 336 -11.53 2.92 3.91
CA THR A 336 -10.99 4.17 4.46
C THR A 336 -11.99 5.32 4.29
N ILE A 337 -11.77 6.39 5.06
CA ILE A 337 -12.57 7.63 4.98
C ILE A 337 -12.52 8.32 3.61
N VAL A 338 -11.52 7.99 2.78
CA VAL A 338 -11.34 8.55 1.42
C VAL A 338 -11.64 7.54 0.31
N THR A 339 -12.07 6.34 0.67
CA THR A 339 -12.55 5.33 -0.27
C THR A 339 -14.02 5.61 -0.61
N SER A 340 -14.42 5.41 -1.87
CA SER A 340 -15.79 5.64 -2.38
C SER A 340 -16.87 4.97 -1.52
N ASP A 341 -18.01 5.61 -1.40
CA ASP A 341 -19.17 5.04 -0.71
C ASP A 341 -19.95 4.03 -1.55
N LEU A 342 -19.64 3.87 -2.84
CA LEU A 342 -20.30 2.89 -3.72
C LEU A 342 -20.24 1.48 -3.13
N GLY A 343 -19.03 1.01 -2.74
CA GLY A 343 -18.87 -0.31 -2.12
C GLY A 343 -19.59 -0.43 -0.77
N ALA A 344 -19.61 0.65 0.02
CA ALA A 344 -20.36 0.69 1.28
C ALA A 344 -21.87 0.56 1.04
N ASN A 345 -22.42 1.23 0.02
CA ASN A 345 -23.84 1.14 -0.34
C ASN A 345 -24.21 -0.26 -0.86
N ILE A 346 -23.32 -0.89 -1.62
CA ILE A 346 -23.46 -2.30 -1.99
C ILE A 346 -23.50 -3.14 -0.71
N GLY A 347 -22.53 -2.99 0.21
CA GLY A 347 -22.47 -3.73 1.47
C GLY A 347 -23.75 -3.61 2.30
N ARG A 348 -24.26 -2.37 2.48
CA ARG A 348 -25.55 -2.12 3.17
C ARG A 348 -26.71 -2.85 2.53
N SER A 349 -26.76 -2.94 1.19
CA SER A 349 -27.83 -3.66 0.48
C SER A 349 -27.82 -5.17 0.72
N PHE A 350 -26.70 -5.73 1.14
CA PHE A 350 -26.57 -7.13 1.58
C PHE A 350 -26.67 -7.31 3.11
N GLY A 351 -26.91 -6.22 3.85
CA GLY A 351 -27.06 -6.25 5.31
C GLY A 351 -25.76 -6.20 6.10
N LEU A 352 -24.63 -5.82 5.47
CA LEU A 352 -23.36 -5.72 6.16
C LEU A 352 -23.28 -4.47 7.03
N GLN A 353 -22.54 -4.58 8.13
CA GLN A 353 -22.00 -3.43 8.84
C GLN A 353 -20.89 -2.78 8.01
N ILE A 354 -20.81 -1.45 8.06
CA ILE A 354 -19.78 -0.68 7.37
C ILE A 354 -18.92 0.01 8.41
N GLU A 355 -17.62 -0.27 8.37
CA GLU A 355 -16.63 0.38 9.22
C GLU A 355 -15.72 1.27 8.38
N GLU A 356 -15.48 2.49 8.85
CA GLU A 356 -14.51 3.40 8.25
C GLU A 356 -13.24 3.47 9.11
N THR A 357 -12.10 3.56 8.45
CA THR A 357 -10.80 3.77 9.08
C THR A 357 -10.11 5.00 8.48
N LEU A 358 -9.09 5.51 9.15
CA LEU A 358 -8.16 6.44 8.52
C LEU A 358 -7.47 5.79 7.32
N THR A 359 -6.83 6.62 6.48
CA THR A 359 -6.07 6.16 5.31
C THR A 359 -4.88 5.32 5.73
N GLY A 360 -4.76 4.15 5.15
CA GLY A 360 -3.68 3.18 5.40
C GLY A 360 -4.23 1.83 5.86
N PHE A 361 -3.88 0.79 5.11
CA PHE A 361 -4.43 -0.56 5.31
C PHE A 361 -4.12 -1.15 6.69
N LYS A 362 -3.10 -0.64 7.38
CA LYS A 362 -2.79 -1.00 8.77
C LYS A 362 -3.99 -0.82 9.71
N TYR A 363 -4.83 0.18 9.49
CA TYR A 363 -6.04 0.38 10.29
C TYR A 363 -7.11 -0.65 9.96
N ILE A 364 -7.20 -1.09 8.69
CA ILE A 364 -8.06 -2.21 8.30
C ILE A 364 -7.55 -3.51 8.95
N GLY A 365 -6.23 -3.76 8.88
CA GLY A 365 -5.60 -4.90 9.53
C GLY A 365 -5.81 -4.93 11.05
N ASP A 366 -5.74 -3.78 11.71
CA ASP A 366 -6.00 -3.67 13.15
C ASP A 366 -7.47 -3.93 13.52
N LYS A 367 -8.42 -3.49 12.68
CA LYS A 367 -9.84 -3.86 12.83
C LYS A 367 -10.05 -5.37 12.75
N ILE A 368 -9.40 -6.05 11.79
CA ILE A 368 -9.46 -7.52 11.69
C ILE A 368 -8.96 -8.18 12.99
N ASN A 369 -7.84 -7.72 13.53
CA ASN A 369 -7.30 -8.21 14.80
C ASN A 369 -8.28 -7.99 15.96
N THR A 370 -8.91 -6.81 16.02
CA THR A 370 -9.92 -6.50 17.03
C THR A 370 -11.11 -7.44 16.94
N TYR A 371 -11.65 -7.69 15.73
CA TYR A 371 -12.79 -8.59 15.53
C TYR A 371 -12.47 -10.05 15.90
N GLU A 372 -11.25 -10.53 15.61
CA GLU A 372 -10.82 -11.86 16.05
C GLU A 372 -10.74 -11.99 17.57
N GLN A 373 -10.39 -10.90 18.29
CA GLN A 373 -10.29 -10.90 19.74
C GLN A 373 -11.66 -10.77 20.43
N THR A 374 -12.54 -9.92 19.90
CA THR A 374 -13.82 -9.60 20.52
C THR A 374 -14.95 -10.53 20.07
N GLY A 375 -14.88 -11.03 18.82
CA GLY A 375 -15.94 -11.84 18.23
C GLY A 375 -17.24 -11.07 17.97
N ASP A 376 -17.22 -9.74 18.04
CA ASP A 376 -18.40 -8.89 17.85
C ASP A 376 -18.72 -8.63 16.37
N LYS A 377 -17.71 -8.70 15.52
CA LYS A 377 -17.80 -8.52 14.06
C LYS A 377 -17.03 -9.59 13.30
N GLU A 378 -17.38 -9.76 12.03
CA GLU A 378 -16.74 -10.69 11.11
C GLU A 378 -16.28 -9.96 9.86
N PHE A 379 -14.98 -9.91 9.62
CA PHE A 379 -14.42 -9.29 8.44
C PHE A 379 -14.75 -10.11 7.18
N VAL A 380 -15.36 -9.46 6.19
CA VAL A 380 -15.69 -10.08 4.90
C VAL A 380 -14.74 -9.59 3.80
N ILE A 381 -14.61 -8.27 3.66
CA ILE A 381 -13.78 -7.60 2.67
C ILE A 381 -13.40 -6.21 3.18
N GLY A 382 -12.18 -5.80 2.86
CA GLY A 382 -11.73 -4.42 3.07
C GLY A 382 -10.92 -3.93 1.88
N TYR A 383 -10.97 -2.62 1.61
CA TYR A 383 -10.22 -2.04 0.50
C TYR A 383 -9.97 -0.55 0.64
N GLU A 384 -8.96 -0.11 -0.11
CA GLU A 384 -8.60 1.29 -0.29
C GLU A 384 -8.76 1.70 -1.76
N GLU A 385 -9.06 2.97 -2.02
CA GLU A 385 -9.11 3.57 -3.34
C GLU A 385 -7.80 3.41 -4.13
N SER A 386 -6.69 3.22 -3.42
CA SER A 386 -5.34 3.05 -3.96
C SER A 386 -5.03 1.61 -4.37
N TYR A 387 -6.02 0.90 -4.94
CA TYR A 387 -5.87 -0.44 -5.56
C TYR A 387 -5.44 -1.56 -4.61
N GLY A 388 -5.66 -1.38 -3.33
CA GLY A 388 -5.37 -2.37 -2.29
C GLY A 388 -6.63 -3.00 -1.73
N TYR A 389 -6.73 -4.34 -1.77
CA TYR A 389 -7.90 -5.10 -1.34
C TYR A 389 -7.47 -6.28 -0.49
N LEU A 390 -8.36 -6.75 0.39
CA LEU A 390 -8.20 -7.99 1.13
C LEU A 390 -9.56 -8.67 1.30
N VAL A 391 -9.61 -9.97 1.04
CA VAL A 391 -10.74 -10.87 1.36
C VAL A 391 -10.19 -12.01 2.20
N GLY A 392 -10.87 -12.32 3.31
CA GLY A 392 -10.36 -13.28 4.29
C GLY A 392 -9.40 -12.66 5.30
N THR A 393 -8.94 -13.47 6.25
CA THR A 393 -8.17 -13.04 7.41
C THR A 393 -6.78 -13.68 7.50
N HIS A 394 -6.27 -14.22 6.39
CA HIS A 394 -4.95 -14.87 6.33
C HIS A 394 -3.80 -13.86 6.40
N ALA A 395 -3.99 -12.65 5.90
CA ALA A 395 -3.08 -11.52 5.99
C ALA A 395 -3.70 -10.35 6.76
N ARG A 396 -2.89 -9.32 7.10
CA ARG A 396 -3.30 -8.07 7.77
C ARG A 396 -2.87 -6.83 6.99
N ASP A 397 -2.54 -7.02 5.73
CA ASP A 397 -2.23 -5.97 4.77
C ASP A 397 -2.96 -6.28 3.45
N LYS A 398 -2.92 -5.33 2.52
CA LYS A 398 -3.38 -5.54 1.15
C LYS A 398 -2.76 -6.79 0.55
N ASP A 399 -3.55 -7.56 -0.15
CA ASP A 399 -3.08 -8.79 -0.79
C ASP A 399 -3.48 -8.83 -2.26
N ALA A 400 -2.53 -8.51 -3.14
CA ALA A 400 -2.75 -8.58 -4.57
C ALA A 400 -2.84 -10.02 -5.08
N VAL A 401 -2.37 -11.02 -4.33
CA VAL A 401 -2.47 -12.44 -4.74
C VAL A 401 -3.92 -12.92 -4.62
N VAL A 402 -4.55 -12.73 -3.46
CA VAL A 402 -5.98 -13.06 -3.28
C VAL A 402 -6.86 -12.19 -4.16
N SER A 403 -6.53 -10.91 -4.30
CA SER A 403 -7.29 -9.97 -5.12
C SER A 403 -7.22 -10.34 -6.60
N ALA A 404 -6.05 -10.68 -7.13
CA ALA A 404 -5.88 -11.15 -8.50
C ALA A 404 -6.70 -12.41 -8.77
N MET A 405 -6.66 -13.38 -7.84
CA MET A 405 -7.48 -14.60 -7.95
C MET A 405 -8.97 -14.26 -8.03
N LEU A 406 -9.46 -13.45 -7.11
CA LEU A 406 -10.89 -13.12 -7.04
C LEU A 406 -11.34 -12.20 -8.19
N ILE A 407 -10.52 -11.27 -8.66
CA ILE A 407 -10.82 -10.45 -9.85
C ILE A 407 -10.94 -11.36 -11.09
N CYS A 408 -10.04 -12.31 -11.28
CA CYS A 408 -10.12 -13.24 -12.41
C CYS A 408 -11.35 -14.17 -12.30
N GLN A 409 -11.69 -14.64 -11.10
CA GLN A 409 -12.90 -15.40 -10.87
C GLN A 409 -14.18 -14.59 -11.12
N MET A 410 -14.18 -13.33 -10.70
CA MET A 410 -15.27 -12.38 -10.98
C MET A 410 -15.43 -12.17 -12.49
N ALA A 411 -14.34 -11.91 -13.20
CA ALA A 411 -14.37 -11.73 -14.65
C ALA A 411 -14.86 -12.99 -15.38
N ALA A 412 -14.43 -14.18 -14.94
CA ALA A 412 -14.90 -15.46 -15.45
C ALA A 412 -16.41 -15.67 -15.19
N TRP A 413 -16.87 -15.30 -13.98
CA TRP A 413 -18.28 -15.41 -13.63
C TRP A 413 -19.18 -14.54 -14.49
N TYR A 414 -18.78 -13.28 -14.74
CA TYR A 414 -19.52 -12.38 -15.64
C TYR A 414 -19.42 -12.83 -17.10
N LYS A 415 -18.24 -13.26 -17.56
CA LYS A 415 -18.06 -13.76 -18.93
C LYS A 415 -18.95 -14.98 -19.23
N ASN A 416 -19.08 -15.91 -18.28
CA ASN A 416 -19.97 -17.06 -18.42
C ASN A 416 -21.47 -16.67 -18.48
N GLN A 417 -21.80 -15.41 -18.17
CA GLN A 417 -23.14 -14.83 -18.33
C GLN A 417 -23.22 -13.92 -19.57
N GLY A 418 -22.20 -13.91 -20.43
CA GLY A 418 -22.13 -13.06 -21.63
C GLY A 418 -21.89 -11.56 -21.33
N LYS A 419 -21.29 -11.24 -20.20
CA LYS A 419 -21.04 -9.86 -19.75
C LYS A 419 -19.55 -9.60 -19.54
N THR A 420 -19.13 -8.37 -19.76
CA THR A 420 -17.81 -7.85 -19.36
C THR A 420 -17.85 -7.26 -17.95
N LEU A 421 -16.68 -6.89 -17.39
CA LEU A 421 -16.65 -6.12 -16.13
C LEU A 421 -17.12 -4.66 -16.33
N VAL A 422 -17.08 -4.13 -17.56
CA VAL A 422 -17.66 -2.82 -17.88
C VAL A 422 -19.19 -2.90 -17.78
N ASP A 423 -19.82 -3.92 -18.40
CA ASP A 423 -21.27 -4.16 -18.27
C ASP A 423 -21.69 -4.36 -16.81
N ALA A 424 -20.84 -5.04 -16.03
CA ALA A 424 -21.09 -5.26 -14.62
C ALA A 424 -21.03 -3.94 -13.81
N LEU A 425 -20.10 -3.06 -14.14
CA LEU A 425 -19.96 -1.75 -13.50
C LEU A 425 -21.15 -0.84 -13.84
N ASP A 426 -21.58 -0.83 -15.11
CA ASP A 426 -22.77 -0.06 -15.52
C ASP A 426 -24.02 -0.56 -14.79
N ALA A 427 -24.20 -1.87 -14.63
CA ALA A 427 -25.31 -2.42 -13.84
C ALA A 427 -25.24 -2.04 -12.35
N VAL A 428 -24.02 -1.92 -11.78
CA VAL A 428 -23.82 -1.41 -10.42
C VAL A 428 -24.24 0.08 -10.35
N TYR A 429 -23.83 0.88 -11.31
CA TYR A 429 -24.23 2.30 -11.38
C TYR A 429 -25.74 2.49 -11.58
N GLU A 430 -26.36 1.69 -12.43
CA GLU A 430 -27.84 1.72 -12.60
C GLU A 430 -28.57 1.46 -11.27
N LYS A 431 -28.02 0.56 -10.44
CA LYS A 431 -28.67 0.17 -9.20
C LYS A 431 -28.39 1.11 -8.02
N TYR A 432 -27.16 1.63 -7.92
CA TYR A 432 -26.69 2.36 -6.73
C TYR A 432 -26.40 3.84 -6.98
N GLY A 433 -26.52 4.32 -8.22
CA GLY A 433 -26.13 5.65 -8.65
C GLY A 433 -24.72 5.69 -9.24
N TYR A 434 -24.46 6.72 -10.04
CA TYR A 434 -23.14 6.93 -10.64
C TYR A 434 -22.22 7.65 -9.66
N TYR A 435 -21.05 7.08 -9.43
CA TYR A 435 -19.99 7.63 -8.59
C TYR A 435 -18.78 7.98 -9.45
N LEU A 436 -18.40 9.26 -9.42
CA LEU A 436 -17.21 9.77 -10.07
C LEU A 436 -16.18 10.13 -9.01
N ASP A 437 -15.21 9.23 -8.82
CA ASP A 437 -14.13 9.43 -7.88
C ASP A 437 -12.90 9.98 -8.60
N ALA A 438 -12.18 10.93 -7.96
CA ALA A 438 -10.96 11.52 -8.48
C ALA A 438 -9.98 11.86 -7.35
N LEU A 439 -8.71 12.02 -7.71
CA LEU A 439 -7.63 12.42 -6.81
C LEU A 439 -6.73 13.44 -7.49
N ASP A 440 -6.59 14.61 -6.86
CA ASP A 440 -5.56 15.58 -7.20
C ASP A 440 -4.43 15.55 -6.17
N SER A 441 -3.21 15.75 -6.64
CA SER A 441 -2.02 15.68 -5.81
C SER A 441 -1.08 16.83 -6.17
N PHE A 442 -0.91 17.77 -5.25
CA PHE A 442 -0.11 18.97 -5.43
C PHE A 442 1.17 18.90 -4.61
N VAL A 443 2.33 19.03 -5.26
CA VAL A 443 3.65 19.01 -4.62
C VAL A 443 4.14 20.45 -4.49
N LEU A 444 4.19 20.95 -3.26
CA LEU A 444 4.65 22.28 -2.91
C LEU A 444 6.05 22.18 -2.28
N LYS A 445 7.10 22.36 -3.09
CA LYS A 445 8.49 22.06 -2.69
C LYS A 445 9.03 23.04 -1.63
N GLY A 446 9.95 22.53 -0.79
CA GLY A 446 10.72 23.31 0.17
C GLY A 446 9.95 23.70 1.44
N LYS A 447 10.58 24.55 2.25
CA LYS A 447 10.01 25.04 3.52
C LYS A 447 8.76 25.89 3.27
N ASP A 448 8.82 26.79 2.29
CA ASP A 448 7.69 27.66 1.93
C ASP A 448 6.47 26.83 1.49
N GLY A 449 6.71 25.71 0.81
CA GLY A 449 5.65 24.77 0.43
C GLY A 449 4.98 24.11 1.63
N ALA A 450 5.74 23.70 2.63
CA ALA A 450 5.19 23.13 3.87
C ALA A 450 4.35 24.15 4.65
N GLU A 451 4.84 25.40 4.78
CA GLU A 451 4.12 26.50 5.42
C GLU A 451 2.83 26.85 4.66
N LYS A 452 2.86 26.82 3.32
CA LYS A 452 1.69 27.03 2.47
C LYS A 452 0.65 25.94 2.65
N ILE A 453 1.05 24.65 2.76
CA ILE A 453 0.13 23.53 3.04
C ILE A 453 -0.57 23.72 4.37
N GLU A 454 0.18 24.14 5.42
CA GLU A 454 -0.41 24.38 6.72
C GLU A 454 -1.42 25.54 6.68
N ALA A 455 -1.07 26.66 6.03
CA ALA A 455 -1.97 27.79 5.83
C ALA A 455 -3.22 27.42 5.05
N LEU A 456 -3.11 26.58 4.01
CA LEU A 456 -4.26 26.04 3.26
C LEU A 456 -5.17 25.22 4.16
N MET A 457 -4.62 24.32 4.99
CA MET A 457 -5.43 23.54 5.93
C MET A 457 -6.16 24.40 6.95
N GLN A 458 -5.54 25.50 7.41
CA GLN A 458 -6.20 26.49 8.28
C GLN A 458 -7.32 27.21 7.54
N THR A 459 -7.11 27.60 6.28
CA THR A 459 -8.11 28.24 5.43
C THR A 459 -9.33 27.33 5.22
N PHE A 460 -9.11 26.04 4.91
CA PHE A 460 -10.19 25.05 4.79
C PHE A 460 -10.97 24.89 6.10
N ARG A 461 -10.29 24.87 7.26
CA ARG A 461 -10.96 24.81 8.57
C ARG A 461 -11.78 26.05 8.89
N ALA A 462 -11.24 27.23 8.59
CA ALA A 462 -11.90 28.50 8.86
C ALA A 462 -13.14 28.71 7.98
N GLY A 463 -13.09 28.25 6.72
CA GLY A 463 -14.23 28.31 5.80
C GLY A 463 -15.39 27.40 6.17
N GLY A 464 -15.10 26.28 6.85
CA GLY A 464 -16.12 25.35 7.34
C GLY A 464 -17.09 24.93 6.24
N ASP A 465 -18.38 24.88 6.55
CA ASP A 465 -19.46 24.54 5.62
C ASP A 465 -19.68 25.59 4.52
N GLN A 466 -19.16 26.79 4.69
CA GLN A 466 -19.24 27.87 3.69
C GLN A 466 -18.14 27.75 2.61
N MET A 467 -17.18 26.82 2.76
CA MET A 467 -16.06 26.69 1.83
C MET A 467 -16.49 26.28 0.43
N PHE A 468 -17.47 25.39 0.35
CA PHE A 468 -18.02 24.90 -0.92
C PHE A 468 -19.55 24.93 -0.89
N ALA A 469 -20.16 25.29 -2.00
CA ALA A 469 -21.63 25.31 -2.10
C ALA A 469 -22.22 23.90 -1.93
N GLY A 470 -23.24 23.77 -1.09
CA GLY A 470 -23.96 22.51 -0.85
C GLY A 470 -23.32 21.59 0.19
N VAL A 471 -22.31 22.05 0.92
CA VAL A 471 -21.77 21.32 2.09
C VAL A 471 -22.80 21.32 3.21
N GLU A 472 -23.12 20.14 3.74
CA GLU A 472 -24.01 19.93 4.88
C GLU A 472 -23.21 19.77 6.19
N GLN A 473 -22.07 19.11 6.12
CA GLN A 473 -21.25 18.81 7.29
C GLN A 473 -19.75 18.82 6.95
N VAL A 474 -18.94 19.31 7.89
CA VAL A 474 -17.48 19.19 7.84
C VAL A 474 -16.99 18.28 8.95
N GLN A 475 -16.25 17.25 8.59
CA GLN A 475 -15.59 16.33 9.49
C GLN A 475 -14.11 16.72 9.62
N ASP A 476 -13.71 17.23 10.79
CA ASP A 476 -12.32 17.56 11.11
C ASP A 476 -11.70 16.45 11.98
N PHE A 477 -10.95 15.56 11.33
CA PHE A 477 -10.33 14.42 12.00
C PHE A 477 -9.20 14.82 12.97
N ALA A 478 -8.69 16.05 12.89
CA ALA A 478 -7.73 16.55 13.88
C ALA A 478 -8.37 16.75 15.27
N LYS A 479 -9.68 16.92 15.34
CA LYS A 479 -10.44 17.00 16.59
C LYS A 479 -10.78 15.64 17.17
N GLY A 480 -10.72 14.58 16.36
CA GLY A 480 -11.18 13.23 16.66
C GLY A 480 -12.63 13.04 16.24
N ILE A 481 -12.94 11.90 15.59
CA ILE A 481 -14.27 11.50 15.16
C ILE A 481 -14.49 10.05 15.59
N GLY A 482 -15.48 9.83 16.45
CA GLY A 482 -15.71 8.50 17.04
C GLY A 482 -14.45 7.93 17.67
N ASP A 483 -14.15 6.67 17.37
CA ASP A 483 -12.96 5.97 17.88
C ASP A 483 -11.73 6.08 16.96
N LEU A 484 -11.83 6.89 15.89
CA LEU A 484 -10.72 7.07 14.96
C LEU A 484 -9.59 7.88 15.60
N PRO A 485 -8.32 7.50 15.36
CA PRO A 485 -7.18 8.32 15.78
C PRO A 485 -7.25 9.73 15.18
N LYS A 486 -6.61 10.69 15.82
CA LYS A 486 -6.53 12.05 15.28
C LYS A 486 -5.57 12.11 14.10
N GLU A 487 -6.02 12.69 13.00
CA GLU A 487 -5.21 12.92 11.79
C GLU A 487 -5.55 14.27 11.17
N ASN A 488 -4.58 14.91 10.52
CA ASN A 488 -4.80 16.19 9.83
C ASN A 488 -5.55 15.99 8.50
N VAL A 489 -6.82 15.66 8.58
CA VAL A 489 -7.73 15.47 7.44
C VAL A 489 -9.00 16.26 7.66
N LEU A 490 -9.51 16.86 6.59
CA LEU A 490 -10.84 17.48 6.53
C LEU A 490 -11.66 16.78 5.46
N LYS A 491 -12.90 16.39 5.78
CA LYS A 491 -13.86 15.83 4.82
C LYS A 491 -15.12 16.67 4.82
N PHE A 492 -15.49 17.18 3.66
CA PHE A 492 -16.68 17.99 3.40
C PHE A 492 -17.74 17.07 2.81
N LEU A 493 -18.85 16.90 3.48
CA LEU A 493 -19.98 16.09 3.06
C LEU A 493 -21.05 17.01 2.45
N PHE A 494 -21.52 16.66 1.26
CA PHE A 494 -22.55 17.42 0.55
C PHE A 494 -23.93 16.76 0.73
N THR A 495 -24.98 17.55 0.57
CA THR A 495 -26.39 17.13 0.75
C THR A 495 -26.83 16.00 -0.19
N ASP A 496 -26.14 15.78 -1.30
CA ASP A 496 -26.44 14.76 -2.31
C ASP A 496 -25.65 13.44 -2.12
N GLY A 497 -24.88 13.32 -1.05
CA GLY A 497 -24.03 12.18 -0.77
C GLY A 497 -22.64 12.25 -1.40
N SER A 498 -22.34 13.31 -2.19
CA SER A 498 -20.97 13.59 -2.62
C SER A 498 -20.09 14.02 -1.46
N TRP A 499 -18.76 13.89 -1.61
CA TRP A 499 -17.83 14.42 -0.63
C TRP A 499 -16.49 14.83 -1.26
N LEU A 500 -15.77 15.68 -0.55
CA LEU A 500 -14.41 16.10 -0.84
C LEU A 500 -13.58 15.96 0.43
N ALA A 501 -12.37 15.38 0.32
CA ALA A 501 -11.46 15.27 1.47
C ALA A 501 -10.10 15.87 1.14
N VAL A 502 -9.55 16.65 2.07
CA VAL A 502 -8.23 17.29 1.95
C VAL A 502 -7.29 16.71 3.00
N ARG A 503 -6.13 16.22 2.55
CA ARG A 503 -5.14 15.57 3.40
C ARG A 503 -3.71 15.97 3.01
N PRO A 504 -2.95 16.62 3.89
CA PRO A 504 -1.51 16.79 3.66
C PRO A 504 -0.76 15.46 3.84
N SER A 505 0.33 15.29 3.11
CA SER A 505 1.23 14.16 3.34
C SER A 505 2.02 14.36 4.63
N GLY A 506 2.16 13.31 5.43
CA GLY A 506 2.99 13.35 6.65
C GLY A 506 4.51 13.30 6.40
N THR A 507 4.94 12.95 5.17
CA THR A 507 6.37 12.70 4.87
C THR A 507 6.93 13.59 3.77
N GLU A 508 6.08 14.16 2.93
CA GLU A 508 6.45 14.98 1.77
C GLU A 508 5.68 16.30 1.80
N PRO A 509 6.23 17.41 1.26
CA PRO A 509 5.50 18.66 1.12
C PRO A 509 4.45 18.56 -0.02
N LYS A 510 3.39 17.83 0.25
CA LYS A 510 2.37 17.42 -0.69
C LYS A 510 0.99 17.47 -0.03
N ILE A 511 0.00 17.98 -0.75
CA ILE A 511 -1.41 17.93 -0.34
C ILE A 511 -2.20 17.12 -1.36
N LYS A 512 -3.06 16.23 -0.87
CA LYS A 512 -3.96 15.42 -1.67
C LYS A 512 -5.38 15.87 -1.46
N VAL A 513 -6.14 15.93 -2.54
CA VAL A 513 -7.58 16.22 -2.51
C VAL A 513 -8.31 15.08 -3.19
N TYR A 514 -9.16 14.40 -2.43
CA TYR A 514 -9.98 13.30 -2.89
C TYR A 514 -11.39 13.82 -3.16
N TYR A 515 -11.98 13.36 -4.22
CA TYR A 515 -13.35 13.71 -4.62
C TYR A 515 -14.16 12.43 -4.83
N SER A 516 -15.41 12.44 -4.38
CA SER A 516 -16.41 11.44 -4.74
C SER A 516 -17.71 12.19 -5.06
N ILE A 517 -18.03 12.26 -6.34
CA ILE A 517 -19.21 12.98 -6.83
C ILE A 517 -20.28 11.95 -7.15
N VAL A 518 -21.45 12.14 -6.59
CA VAL A 518 -22.62 11.28 -6.80
C VAL A 518 -23.64 12.06 -7.61
N ASP A 519 -23.95 11.58 -8.81
CA ASP A 519 -24.97 12.19 -9.67
C ASP A 519 -25.54 11.13 -10.63
N PRO A 520 -26.85 11.04 -10.85
CA PRO A 520 -27.41 10.13 -11.85
C PRO A 520 -27.00 10.49 -13.29
N ASP A 521 -26.68 11.75 -13.56
CA ASP A 521 -26.17 12.22 -14.85
C ASP A 521 -24.65 12.27 -14.86
N LYS A 522 -24.02 11.41 -15.67
CA LYS A 522 -22.55 11.34 -15.83
C LYS A 522 -21.96 12.70 -16.27
N ALA A 523 -22.62 13.45 -17.17
CA ALA A 523 -22.13 14.74 -17.64
C ALA A 523 -22.19 15.82 -16.54
N ALA A 524 -23.25 15.83 -15.74
CA ALA A 524 -23.36 16.70 -14.57
C ALA A 524 -22.29 16.39 -13.53
N ALA A 525 -22.03 15.12 -13.23
CA ALA A 525 -20.96 14.69 -12.33
C ALA A 525 -19.58 15.19 -12.78
N HIS A 526 -19.24 15.03 -14.06
CA HIS A 526 -17.98 15.54 -14.63
C HIS A 526 -17.87 17.06 -14.56
N SER A 527 -18.95 17.78 -14.86
CA SER A 527 -18.97 19.25 -14.80
C SER A 527 -18.75 19.75 -13.37
N ARG A 528 -19.39 19.11 -12.39
CA ARG A 528 -19.24 19.43 -10.98
C ARG A 528 -17.83 19.12 -10.45
N LEU A 529 -17.28 17.96 -10.81
CA LEU A 529 -15.90 17.62 -10.48
C LEU A 529 -14.93 18.68 -11.01
N ALA A 530 -15.06 19.05 -12.28
CA ALA A 530 -14.21 20.07 -12.91
C ALA A 530 -14.30 21.43 -12.20
N ALA A 531 -15.51 21.84 -11.77
CA ALA A 531 -15.71 23.08 -11.01
C ALA A 531 -15.02 23.04 -9.65
N LEU A 532 -15.14 21.94 -8.90
CA LEU A 532 -14.46 21.78 -7.60
C LEU A 532 -12.94 21.73 -7.77
N GLN A 533 -12.42 21.04 -8.78
CA GLN A 533 -10.99 21.00 -9.08
C GLN A 533 -10.44 22.38 -9.45
N ALA A 534 -11.17 23.17 -10.23
CA ALA A 534 -10.78 24.54 -10.56
C ALA A 534 -10.72 25.44 -9.31
N GLN A 535 -11.72 25.35 -8.42
CA GLN A 535 -11.73 26.09 -7.17
C GLN A 535 -10.54 25.70 -6.26
N ILE A 536 -10.21 24.41 -6.15
CA ILE A 536 -9.04 23.94 -5.38
C ILE A 536 -7.74 24.47 -5.98
N LYS A 537 -7.58 24.41 -7.32
CA LYS A 537 -6.37 24.93 -7.99
C LYS A 537 -6.18 26.42 -7.75
N GLU A 538 -7.25 27.21 -7.86
CA GLU A 538 -7.22 28.64 -7.55
C GLU A 538 -6.75 28.90 -6.10
N MET A 539 -7.28 28.15 -5.13
CA MET A 539 -6.88 28.27 -3.72
C MET A 539 -5.43 27.89 -3.49
N ILE A 540 -4.90 26.91 -4.21
CA ILE A 540 -3.50 26.48 -4.15
C ILE A 540 -2.60 27.47 -4.90
N GLY A 541 -3.14 28.22 -5.86
CA GLY A 541 -2.40 29.17 -6.70
C GLY A 541 -1.70 28.47 -7.87
N GLU A 542 -2.34 27.49 -8.47
CA GLU A 542 -1.96 26.78 -9.70
C GLU A 542 -2.91 27.09 -10.87
#